data_8e24b08c5527d37855c36a7e602a0172
#
_entry.id   8e24b08c5527d37855c36a7e602a0172
#
_cell.length_a   1.000
_cell.length_b   1.000
_cell.length_c   1.000
_cell.angle_alpha   90.00
_cell.angle_beta   90.00
_cell.angle_gamma   90.00
#
_symmetry.space_group_name_H-M   'P 1'
#
loop_
_entity.id
_entity.type
_entity.pdbx_description
1 polymer ?
#
loop_
_entity_poly.entity_id
_entity_poly.type
_entity_poly.pdbx_seq_one_letter_code
_entity_poly.pdbx_strand_id
1 'polypeptide(L)'
;MKPIRKILLIFASLFLLSSISAQEESDVSADISSSEETAKSIQPADFVLQFEPGIYINTESKLVSAPSPVVYPISVGFLWPEHSVFAIQPTLSFFMMHHLLYEDKALPAEIENRTTTTLSFMLNIPAVYSIYLSNSNFQITAGLGIFMRFGILSPGVKEGDSGWPGSAGSDVKKINSYFWRNMRWLYLTLGGSWLYNLTPQLKAGPTLNIYLPAGGLISDGSAQAMIISAGIKICR
;
A
#
# COMPACT_ATOMS: atom_id res chain seq x y z
N MET A 1 -28.52 -6.85 5.18
CA MET A 1 -27.23 -7.13 4.50
C MET A 1 -26.23 -6.06 4.91
N LYS A 2 -25.09 -6.47 5.51
CA LYS A 2 -24.09 -5.53 6.04
C LYS A 2 -23.49 -4.70 4.86
N PRO A 3 -23.23 -3.39 5.02
CA PRO A 3 -22.80 -2.48 3.94
C PRO A 3 -21.52 -2.93 3.23
N ILE A 4 -20.66 -3.66 3.91
CA ILE A 4 -19.38 -4.20 3.40
C ILE A 4 -19.58 -5.16 2.20
N ARG A 5 -20.66 -5.97 2.19
CA ARG A 5 -20.97 -6.88 1.07
C ARG A 5 -21.32 -6.13 -0.23
N LYS A 6 -21.92 -4.94 -0.11
CA LYS A 6 -22.24 -4.10 -1.27
C LYS A 6 -20.99 -3.48 -1.90
N ILE A 7 -20.02 -3.07 -1.09
CA ILE A 7 -18.76 -2.49 -1.57
C ILE A 7 -17.93 -3.55 -2.29
N LEU A 8 -17.84 -4.77 -1.76
CA LEU A 8 -17.10 -5.87 -2.38
C LEU A 8 -17.73 -6.29 -3.73
N LEU A 9 -19.05 -6.26 -3.85
CA LEU A 9 -19.77 -6.56 -5.10
C LEU A 9 -19.55 -5.48 -6.17
N ILE A 10 -19.44 -4.22 -5.79
CA ILE A 10 -19.15 -3.11 -6.72
C ILE A 10 -17.73 -3.24 -7.28
N PHE A 11 -16.75 -3.59 -6.44
CA PHE A 11 -15.37 -3.82 -6.91
C PHE A 11 -15.25 -5.07 -7.81
N ALA A 12 -15.92 -6.15 -7.48
CA ALA A 12 -15.95 -7.35 -8.32
C ALA A 12 -16.60 -7.10 -9.68
N SER A 13 -17.66 -6.27 -9.75
CA SER A 13 -18.31 -5.91 -11.01
C SER A 13 -17.46 -4.96 -11.89
N LEU A 14 -16.70 -4.05 -11.28
CA LEU A 14 -15.76 -3.18 -12.01
C LEU A 14 -14.60 -4.00 -12.61
N PHE A 15 -14.12 -5.01 -11.89
CA PHE A 15 -13.04 -5.89 -12.38
C PHE A 15 -13.51 -6.80 -13.52
N LEU A 16 -14.76 -7.27 -13.49
CA LEU A 16 -15.37 -8.08 -14.55
C LEU A 16 -15.68 -7.26 -15.82
N LEU A 17 -16.05 -5.99 -15.68
CA LEU A 17 -16.29 -5.11 -16.81
C LEU A 17 -15.00 -4.74 -17.57
N SER A 18 -13.86 -4.65 -16.90
CA SER A 18 -12.57 -4.39 -17.54
C SER A 18 -12.04 -5.59 -18.35
N SER A 19 -12.40 -6.81 -17.97
CA SER A 19 -12.01 -8.02 -18.72
C SER A 19 -12.83 -8.25 -19.98
N ILE A 20 -14.05 -7.71 -20.08
CA ILE A 20 -14.92 -7.86 -21.24
C ILE A 20 -14.50 -6.89 -22.37
N SER A 21 -14.04 -5.67 -22.04
CA SER A 21 -13.56 -4.70 -23.04
C SER A 21 -12.25 -5.10 -23.73
N ALA A 22 -11.46 -5.98 -23.13
CA ALA A 22 -10.20 -6.45 -23.70
C ALA A 22 -10.37 -7.58 -24.74
N GLN A 23 -11.56 -8.14 -24.85
CA GLN A 23 -11.83 -9.28 -25.73
C GLN A 23 -12.51 -8.92 -27.06
N GLU A 24 -12.99 -7.69 -27.21
CA GLU A 24 -13.74 -7.27 -28.39
C GLU A 24 -12.87 -6.67 -29.52
N GLU A 25 -11.56 -6.48 -29.31
CA GLU A 25 -10.64 -5.89 -30.29
C GLU A 25 -9.78 -6.93 -31.05
N SER A 26 -10.03 -8.23 -30.90
CA SER A 26 -9.17 -9.28 -31.48
C SER A 26 -9.76 -10.00 -32.73
N ASP A 27 -10.94 -9.63 -33.24
CA ASP A 27 -11.60 -10.38 -34.30
C ASP A 27 -11.83 -9.59 -35.60
N VAL A 28 -10.85 -8.82 -36.08
CA VAL A 28 -10.82 -8.42 -37.51
C VAL A 28 -9.38 -8.30 -37.97
N SER A 29 -8.83 -9.33 -38.53
CA SER A 29 -7.87 -9.36 -39.66
C SER A 29 -7.10 -10.66 -39.68
N ALA A 30 -7.68 -11.69 -40.22
CA ALA A 30 -6.92 -12.80 -40.79
C ALA A 30 -6.73 -12.53 -42.28
N ASP A 31 -5.53 -12.13 -42.70
CA ASP A 31 -4.99 -12.63 -43.96
C ASP A 31 -3.47 -12.39 -44.10
N ILE A 32 -2.77 -13.50 -44.32
CA ILE A 32 -1.60 -13.75 -45.16
C ILE A 32 -0.22 -13.18 -44.75
N SER A 33 0.64 -14.14 -44.44
CA SER A 33 2.04 -14.34 -44.83
C SER A 33 3.16 -13.61 -44.09
N SER A 34 4.09 -14.47 -43.81
CA SER A 34 5.49 -14.31 -43.40
C SER A 34 5.77 -14.39 -41.92
N SER A 35 6.32 -15.54 -41.56
CA SER A 35 7.01 -15.84 -40.30
C SER A 35 8.20 -14.90 -40.10
N GLU A 36 7.95 -13.76 -39.53
CA GLU A 36 8.90 -13.06 -38.69
C GLU A 36 8.41 -13.22 -37.25
N GLU A 37 9.15 -13.98 -36.49
CA GLU A 37 9.03 -14.05 -35.05
C GLU A 37 9.24 -12.65 -34.49
N THR A 38 8.14 -11.88 -34.45
CA THR A 38 8.13 -10.53 -33.87
C THR A 38 8.42 -10.72 -32.40
N ALA A 39 9.69 -10.58 -32.01
CA ALA A 39 10.07 -10.41 -30.63
C ALA A 39 9.15 -9.34 -30.06
N LYS A 40 8.18 -9.74 -29.21
CA LYS A 40 7.28 -8.82 -28.51
C LYS A 40 8.19 -7.82 -27.80
N SER A 41 8.29 -6.60 -28.34
CA SER A 41 9.07 -5.55 -27.70
C SER A 41 8.44 -5.35 -26.31
N ILE A 42 9.23 -5.65 -25.28
CA ILE A 42 8.83 -5.37 -23.90
C ILE A 42 8.57 -3.88 -23.82
N GLN A 43 7.32 -3.50 -23.59
CA GLN A 43 6.98 -2.08 -23.47
C GLN A 43 7.77 -1.48 -22.29
N PRO A 44 8.32 -0.28 -22.45
CA PRO A 44 9.08 0.37 -21.38
C PRO A 44 8.21 0.60 -20.15
N ALA A 45 8.84 0.65 -19.00
CA ALA A 45 8.22 0.93 -17.71
C ALA A 45 8.79 2.21 -17.12
N ASP A 46 7.94 3.10 -16.62
CA ASP A 46 8.36 4.26 -15.84
C ASP A 46 8.81 3.82 -14.44
N PHE A 47 10.00 4.24 -14.02
CA PHE A 47 10.41 4.12 -12.61
C PHE A 47 9.60 5.10 -11.75
N VAL A 48 9.13 4.63 -10.60
CA VAL A 48 8.30 5.41 -9.66
C VAL A 48 9.02 5.55 -8.33
N LEU A 49 9.16 6.79 -7.86
CA LEU A 49 9.60 7.12 -6.51
C LEU A 49 8.52 7.95 -5.82
N GLN A 50 8.17 7.58 -4.57
CA GLN A 50 7.18 8.32 -3.78
C GLN A 50 7.71 8.57 -2.37
N PHE A 51 7.43 9.77 -1.84
CA PHE A 51 7.59 10.10 -0.44
C PHE A 51 6.27 10.63 0.09
N GLU A 52 5.66 9.91 1.02
CA GLU A 52 4.26 10.10 1.41
C GLU A 52 4.09 10.15 2.93
N PRO A 53 4.45 11.25 3.61
CA PRO A 53 4.08 11.45 4.99
C PRO A 53 2.61 11.16 5.22
N GLY A 54 2.27 10.43 6.29
CA GLY A 54 0.90 10.03 6.54
C GLY A 54 0.61 9.79 8.01
N ILE A 55 -0.67 9.62 8.32
CA ILE A 55 -1.14 9.31 9.67
C ILE A 55 -1.52 7.83 9.71
N TYR A 56 -0.92 7.11 10.64
CA TYR A 56 -1.28 5.74 10.96
C TYR A 56 -2.40 5.76 12.01
N ILE A 57 -3.62 5.49 11.60
CA ILE A 57 -4.80 5.63 12.46
C ILE A 57 -4.81 4.56 13.55
N ASN A 58 -4.78 5.02 14.79
CA ASN A 58 -5.00 4.19 15.97
C ASN A 58 -6.45 4.38 16.46
N THR A 59 -7.28 3.34 16.32
CA THR A 59 -8.66 3.37 16.78
C THR A 59 -8.80 3.25 18.31
N GLU A 60 -7.72 2.89 19.01
CA GLU A 60 -7.63 2.84 20.48
C GLU A 60 -7.16 4.19 21.07
N SER A 61 -7.67 5.29 20.54
CA SER A 61 -7.26 6.66 20.89
C SER A 61 -7.41 7.03 22.38
N LYS A 62 -8.13 6.22 23.15
CA LYS A 62 -8.25 6.38 24.61
C LYS A 62 -6.95 6.12 25.37
N LEU A 63 -6.01 5.37 24.76
CA LEU A 63 -4.71 5.12 25.36
C LEU A 63 -3.76 6.28 25.01
N VAL A 64 -3.52 7.17 25.94
CA VAL A 64 -2.68 8.38 25.77
C VAL A 64 -1.25 8.03 25.29
N SER A 65 -0.74 6.86 25.65
CA SER A 65 0.60 6.40 25.25
C SER A 65 0.67 5.80 23.83
N ALA A 66 -0.44 5.71 23.14
CA ALA A 66 -0.53 5.18 21.77
C ALA A 66 -1.43 6.07 20.91
N PRO A 67 -1.02 7.32 20.66
CA PRO A 67 -1.75 8.20 19.73
C PRO A 67 -1.64 7.67 18.29
N SER A 68 -2.30 8.35 17.36
CA SER A 68 -2.15 8.09 15.92
C SER A 68 -0.84 8.75 15.43
N PRO A 69 0.25 8.00 15.21
CA PRO A 69 1.54 8.58 14.84
C PRO A 69 1.59 8.99 13.37
N VAL A 70 2.46 9.94 13.09
CA VAL A 70 2.87 10.26 11.72
C VAL A 70 3.90 9.23 11.25
N VAL A 71 3.73 8.75 10.03
CA VAL A 71 4.65 7.83 9.36
C VAL A 71 5.22 8.47 8.11
N TYR A 72 6.42 8.06 7.72
CA TYR A 72 7.17 8.64 6.60
C TYR A 72 7.60 7.54 5.62
N PRO A 73 6.66 6.89 4.90
CA PRO A 73 7.02 5.87 3.94
C PRO A 73 7.78 6.47 2.75
N ILE A 74 8.82 5.74 2.34
CA ILE A 74 9.53 5.94 1.08
C ILE A 74 9.20 4.73 0.22
N SER A 75 8.69 4.97 -0.99
CA SER A 75 8.22 3.92 -1.90
C SER A 75 8.98 3.97 -3.21
N VAL A 76 9.35 2.79 -3.70
CA VAL A 76 9.94 2.60 -5.02
C VAL A 76 9.11 1.61 -5.81
N GLY A 77 9.04 1.77 -7.13
CA GLY A 77 8.25 0.88 -7.96
C GLY A 77 8.38 1.19 -9.44
N PHE A 78 7.46 0.61 -10.20
CA PHE A 78 7.40 0.77 -11.65
C PHE A 78 5.94 0.94 -12.09
N LEU A 79 5.72 1.77 -13.10
CA LEU A 79 4.44 1.90 -13.79
C LEU A 79 4.57 1.19 -15.15
N TRP A 80 3.76 0.16 -15.39
CA TRP A 80 3.82 -0.64 -16.61
C TRP A 80 2.40 -0.99 -17.13
N PRO A 81 2.13 -0.87 -18.44
CA PRO A 81 2.97 -0.26 -19.48
C PRO A 81 3.04 1.26 -19.36
N GLU A 82 4.15 1.83 -19.85
CA GLU A 82 4.33 3.27 -19.95
C GLU A 82 3.31 3.89 -20.93
N HIS A 83 2.85 5.11 -20.62
CA HIS A 83 1.94 5.90 -21.48
C HIS A 83 0.58 5.23 -21.78
N SER A 84 0.20 4.19 -21.07
CA SER A 84 -1.10 3.55 -21.20
C SER A 84 -2.16 4.22 -20.31
N VAL A 85 -3.40 4.23 -20.79
CA VAL A 85 -4.56 4.65 -19.99
C VAL A 85 -4.76 3.73 -18.78
N PHE A 86 -4.51 2.42 -18.97
CA PHE A 86 -4.52 1.42 -17.92
C PHE A 86 -3.14 0.83 -17.74
N ALA A 87 -2.65 0.85 -16.53
CA ALA A 87 -1.34 0.32 -16.14
C ALA A 87 -1.43 -0.37 -14.77
N ILE A 88 -0.39 -1.11 -14.41
CA ILE A 88 -0.15 -1.59 -13.05
C ILE A 88 1.05 -0.87 -12.46
N GLN A 89 1.04 -0.65 -11.15
CA GLN A 89 2.12 0.04 -10.47
C GLN A 89 2.58 -0.75 -9.24
N PRO A 90 3.31 -1.86 -9.41
CA PRO A 90 3.91 -2.53 -8.27
C PRO A 90 4.86 -1.57 -7.56
N THR A 91 4.67 -1.40 -6.24
CA THR A 91 5.48 -0.53 -5.38
C THR A 91 5.83 -1.24 -4.09
N LEU A 92 7.04 -1.00 -3.60
CA LEU A 92 7.51 -1.40 -2.29
C LEU A 92 7.77 -0.14 -1.47
N SER A 93 7.06 0.01 -0.36
CA SER A 93 7.24 1.09 0.60
C SER A 93 7.96 0.59 1.84
N PHE A 94 8.79 1.44 2.43
CA PHE A 94 9.51 1.15 3.66
C PHE A 94 9.35 2.29 4.66
N PHE A 95 9.13 1.94 5.92
CA PHE A 95 9.17 2.85 7.07
C PHE A 95 9.33 2.08 8.38
N MET A 96 9.69 2.79 9.47
CA MET A 96 9.83 2.22 10.79
C MET A 96 8.89 2.92 11.76
N MET A 97 8.46 2.18 12.79
CA MET A 97 7.57 2.70 13.83
C MET A 97 7.73 1.91 15.12
N HIS A 98 7.56 2.59 16.26
CA HIS A 98 7.50 1.90 17.56
C HIS A 98 6.11 1.35 17.83
N HIS A 99 6.07 0.20 18.50
CA HIS A 99 4.83 -0.43 18.96
C HIS A 99 4.92 -0.81 20.43
N LEU A 100 3.77 -0.83 21.08
CA LEU A 100 3.59 -1.40 22.40
C LEU A 100 2.55 -2.53 22.35
N LEU A 101 2.68 -3.49 23.23
CA LEU A 101 1.66 -4.50 23.46
C LEU A 101 0.68 -4.00 24.53
N TYR A 102 -0.61 -3.98 24.23
CA TYR A 102 -1.67 -3.62 25.17
C TYR A 102 -2.91 -4.46 24.90
N GLU A 103 -3.40 -5.17 25.93
CA GLU A 103 -4.55 -6.08 25.83
C GLU A 103 -4.47 -7.00 24.60
N ASP A 104 -3.31 -7.66 24.43
CA ASP A 104 -2.97 -8.55 23.31
C ASP A 104 -3.06 -7.90 21.89
N LYS A 105 -3.08 -6.57 21.82
CA LYS A 105 -3.02 -5.80 20.58
C LYS A 105 -1.66 -5.12 20.44
N ALA A 106 -1.16 -5.03 19.19
CA ALA A 106 0.00 -4.21 18.87
C ALA A 106 -0.47 -2.79 18.50
N LEU A 107 -0.26 -1.85 19.40
CA LEU A 107 -0.64 -0.46 19.21
C LEU A 107 0.58 0.38 18.82
N PRO A 108 0.44 1.36 17.91
CA PRO A 108 1.52 2.28 17.56
C PRO A 108 1.90 3.13 18.79
N ALA A 109 3.16 3.53 18.87
CA ALA A 109 3.67 4.37 19.94
C ALA A 109 4.64 5.42 19.38
N GLU A 110 4.53 6.68 19.80
CA GLU A 110 5.46 7.75 19.42
C GLU A 110 6.67 7.82 20.35
N ILE A 111 6.59 7.20 21.52
CA ILE A 111 7.65 7.28 22.55
C ILE A 111 8.76 6.28 22.24
N GLU A 112 9.99 6.75 22.15
CA GLU A 112 11.18 5.98 21.73
C GLU A 112 11.54 4.80 22.66
N ASN A 113 11.27 4.88 23.95
CA ASN A 113 11.64 3.85 24.92
C ASN A 113 10.62 2.71 25.02
N ARG A 114 9.93 2.36 23.96
CA ARG A 114 9.07 1.17 23.89
C ARG A 114 9.86 -0.09 23.61
N THR A 115 9.31 -1.23 24.02
CA THR A 115 10.00 -2.52 23.92
C THR A 115 10.25 -2.95 22.48
N THR A 116 9.40 -2.52 21.54
CA THR A 116 9.39 -3.04 20.18
C THR A 116 9.42 -1.94 19.13
N THR A 117 10.39 -2.02 18.25
CA THR A 117 10.44 -1.30 16.96
C THR A 117 10.00 -2.23 15.86
N THR A 118 9.23 -1.73 14.90
CA THR A 118 8.74 -2.51 13.77
C THR A 118 9.35 -2.01 12.48
N LEU A 119 10.00 -2.93 11.75
CA LEU A 119 10.37 -2.72 10.35
C LEU A 119 9.13 -3.02 9.50
N SER A 120 8.69 -2.04 8.74
CA SER A 120 7.45 -2.11 7.98
C SER A 120 7.72 -1.99 6.49
N PHE A 121 7.25 -2.98 5.74
CA PHE A 121 7.30 -3.01 4.28
C PHE A 121 5.87 -3.17 3.75
N MET A 122 5.48 -2.32 2.81
CA MET A 122 4.20 -2.44 2.13
C MET A 122 4.45 -2.75 0.65
N LEU A 123 4.13 -3.96 0.23
CA LEU A 123 4.11 -4.34 -1.18
C LEU A 123 2.71 -4.09 -1.73
N ASN A 124 2.56 -3.17 -2.68
CA ASN A 124 1.30 -2.84 -3.33
C ASN A 124 1.36 -3.17 -4.81
N ILE A 125 0.24 -3.62 -5.37
CA ILE A 125 0.06 -3.85 -6.80
C ILE A 125 -1.27 -3.20 -7.23
N PRO A 126 -1.33 -1.86 -7.29
CA PRO A 126 -2.53 -1.18 -7.76
C PRO A 126 -2.62 -1.18 -9.29
N ALA A 127 -3.83 -1.26 -9.79
CA ALA A 127 -4.18 -0.80 -11.12
C ALA A 127 -4.21 0.72 -11.13
N VAL A 128 -3.77 1.31 -12.23
CA VAL A 128 -3.69 2.76 -12.44
C VAL A 128 -4.52 3.11 -13.66
N TYR A 129 -5.45 4.03 -13.48
CA TYR A 129 -6.17 4.66 -14.56
C TYR A 129 -5.64 6.07 -14.77
N SER A 130 -5.15 6.38 -15.97
CA SER A 130 -4.49 7.65 -16.31
C SER A 130 -5.34 8.49 -17.24
N ILE A 131 -5.57 9.76 -16.87
CA ILE A 131 -6.22 10.77 -17.70
C ILE A 131 -5.14 11.76 -18.13
N TYR A 132 -4.77 11.72 -19.42
CA TYR A 132 -3.73 12.55 -19.98
C TYR A 132 -4.29 13.92 -20.38
N LEU A 133 -3.64 14.97 -19.93
CA LEU A 133 -3.89 16.35 -20.29
C LEU A 133 -2.67 16.87 -21.05
N SER A 134 -2.76 18.05 -21.66
CA SER A 134 -1.66 18.60 -22.51
C SER A 134 -0.31 18.71 -21.81
N ASN A 135 -0.28 19.03 -20.51
CA ASN A 135 0.97 19.20 -19.73
C ASN A 135 0.95 18.48 -18.39
N SER A 136 -0.02 17.65 -18.15
CA SER A 136 -0.16 16.91 -16.88
C SER A 136 -0.88 15.59 -17.09
N ASN A 137 -0.82 14.73 -16.08
CA ASN A 137 -1.49 13.46 -16.04
C ASN A 137 -2.16 13.30 -14.67
N PHE A 138 -3.46 13.04 -14.66
CA PHE A 138 -4.17 12.68 -13.46
C PHE A 138 -4.29 11.15 -13.39
N GLN A 139 -3.90 10.55 -12.27
CA GLN A 139 -3.93 9.10 -12.06
C GLN A 139 -4.85 8.76 -10.90
N ILE A 140 -5.69 7.75 -11.10
CA ILE A 140 -6.47 7.11 -10.05
C ILE A 140 -5.90 5.72 -9.85
N THR A 141 -5.66 5.33 -8.61
CA THR A 141 -5.07 4.03 -8.25
C THR A 141 -5.98 3.25 -7.35
N ALA A 142 -6.12 1.95 -7.60
CA ALA A 142 -6.83 1.02 -6.73
C ALA A 142 -6.18 -0.36 -6.81
N GLY A 143 -5.95 -1.00 -5.66
CA GLY A 143 -5.31 -2.31 -5.65
C GLY A 143 -5.21 -2.96 -4.30
N LEU A 144 -4.48 -4.08 -4.26
CA LEU A 144 -4.22 -4.84 -3.06
C LEU A 144 -2.77 -4.66 -2.62
N GLY A 145 -2.56 -4.69 -1.31
CA GLY A 145 -1.24 -4.62 -0.70
C GLY A 145 -1.05 -5.67 0.38
N ILE A 146 0.20 -6.04 0.58
CA ILE A 146 0.66 -6.89 1.67
C ILE A 146 1.50 -6.03 2.60
N PHE A 147 1.02 -5.81 3.81
CA PHE A 147 1.72 -5.05 4.84
C PHE A 147 2.52 -5.99 5.73
N MET A 148 3.78 -6.14 5.43
CA MET A 148 4.74 -6.98 6.17
C MET A 148 5.34 -6.15 7.30
N ARG A 149 5.10 -6.58 8.54
CA ARG A 149 5.61 -5.92 9.75
C ARG A 149 6.39 -6.92 10.59
N PHE A 150 7.62 -6.55 10.90
CA PHE A 150 8.55 -7.39 11.67
C PHE A 150 8.95 -6.64 12.93
N GLY A 151 8.38 -7.03 14.06
CA GLY A 151 8.77 -6.48 15.37
C GLY A 151 10.12 -7.03 15.80
N ILE A 152 10.98 -6.12 16.22
CA ILE A 152 12.29 -6.39 16.83
C ILE A 152 12.40 -5.61 18.13
N LEU A 153 13.36 -5.94 18.99
CA LEU A 153 13.63 -5.14 20.19
C LEU A 153 14.01 -3.72 19.81
N SER A 154 13.47 -2.74 20.52
CA SER A 154 13.85 -1.34 20.33
C SER A 154 15.33 -1.12 20.71
N PRO A 155 16.01 -0.13 20.11
CA PRO A 155 17.40 0.17 20.42
C PRO A 155 17.62 0.37 21.92
N GLY A 156 18.59 -0.33 22.49
CA GLY A 156 18.93 -0.27 23.91
C GLY A 156 18.08 -1.16 24.83
N VAL A 157 17.03 -1.80 24.32
CA VAL A 157 16.19 -2.73 25.09
C VAL A 157 16.74 -4.15 24.96
N LYS A 158 16.84 -4.87 26.09
CA LYS A 158 17.28 -6.27 26.15
C LYS A 158 16.07 -7.20 26.26
N GLU A 159 16.22 -8.44 25.81
CA GLU A 159 15.14 -9.44 25.80
C GLU A 159 14.53 -9.68 27.20
N GLY A 160 15.36 -9.63 28.25
CA GLY A 160 14.94 -9.81 29.64
C GLY A 160 14.38 -8.56 30.32
N ASP A 161 14.43 -7.40 29.70
CA ASP A 161 13.91 -6.17 30.29
C ASP A 161 12.39 -6.26 30.49
N SER A 162 11.87 -5.42 31.38
CA SER A 162 10.44 -5.37 31.70
C SER A 162 9.61 -5.06 30.48
N GLY A 163 8.64 -5.90 30.19
CA GLY A 163 7.61 -5.73 29.14
C GLY A 163 6.21 -5.59 29.74
N TRP A 164 5.18 -5.81 28.92
CA TRP A 164 3.78 -5.77 29.35
C TRP A 164 2.92 -6.86 28.67
N PRO A 165 2.43 -7.85 29.46
CA PRO A 165 2.85 -8.37 30.76
C PRO A 165 4.02 -9.36 30.56
N GLY A 166 5.14 -9.16 31.16
CA GLY A 166 6.29 -10.07 31.09
C GLY A 166 7.58 -9.39 30.65
N SER A 167 8.35 -10.02 29.74
CA SER A 167 9.61 -9.49 29.22
C SER A 167 9.44 -8.81 27.85
N ALA A 168 10.37 -7.91 27.51
CA ALA A 168 10.43 -7.26 26.20
C ALA A 168 10.50 -8.28 25.04
N GLY A 169 11.21 -9.39 25.18
CA GLY A 169 11.24 -10.46 24.20
C GLY A 169 9.88 -11.16 24.05
N SER A 170 9.09 -11.27 25.12
CA SER A 170 7.71 -11.75 25.07
C SER A 170 6.80 -10.80 24.28
N ASP A 171 6.96 -9.48 24.49
CA ASP A 171 6.19 -8.46 23.76
C ASP A 171 6.44 -8.54 22.26
N VAL A 172 7.72 -8.64 21.85
CA VAL A 172 8.10 -8.79 20.44
C VAL A 172 7.42 -9.99 19.78
N LYS A 173 7.41 -11.15 20.46
CA LYS A 173 6.75 -12.36 19.95
C LYS A 173 5.24 -12.17 19.79
N LYS A 174 4.59 -11.56 20.79
CA LYS A 174 3.13 -11.29 20.78
C LYS A 174 2.76 -10.26 19.72
N ILE A 175 3.54 -9.18 19.57
CA ILE A 175 3.33 -8.15 18.55
C ILE A 175 3.48 -8.74 17.14
N ASN A 176 4.50 -9.55 16.87
CA ASN A 176 4.65 -10.26 15.61
C ASN A 176 3.45 -11.18 15.34
N SER A 177 3.02 -11.96 16.33
CA SER A 177 1.84 -12.80 16.21
C SER A 177 0.58 -11.99 15.88
N TYR A 178 0.40 -10.83 16.48
CA TYR A 178 -0.72 -9.93 16.20
C TYR A 178 -0.73 -9.47 14.74
N PHE A 179 0.40 -9.06 14.18
CA PHE A 179 0.47 -8.57 12.80
C PHE A 179 0.12 -9.62 11.77
N TRP A 180 0.49 -10.87 12.01
CA TRP A 180 0.31 -11.95 11.04
C TRP A 180 -1.00 -12.73 11.21
N ARG A 181 -1.69 -12.59 12.35
CA ARG A 181 -3.00 -13.25 12.58
C ARG A 181 -4.12 -12.49 11.89
N ASN A 182 -5.22 -13.22 11.62
CA ASN A 182 -6.50 -12.65 11.16
C ASN A 182 -6.33 -11.77 9.90
N MET A 183 -5.45 -12.15 8.98
CA MET A 183 -5.19 -11.44 7.72
C MET A 183 -4.86 -9.95 7.89
N ARG A 184 -4.38 -9.49 9.07
CA ARG A 184 -4.04 -8.08 9.34
C ARG A 184 -2.90 -7.53 8.47
N TRP A 185 -2.29 -8.40 7.66
CA TRP A 185 -1.31 -8.06 6.65
C TRP A 185 -1.95 -7.70 5.29
N LEU A 186 -3.26 -7.98 5.08
CA LEU A 186 -3.94 -7.68 3.81
C LEU A 186 -4.53 -6.27 3.83
N TYR A 187 -4.16 -5.49 2.83
CA TYR A 187 -4.59 -4.11 2.66
C TYR A 187 -5.25 -3.88 1.31
N LEU A 188 -6.17 -2.93 1.26
CA LEU A 188 -6.70 -2.33 0.05
C LEU A 188 -6.11 -0.93 -0.07
N THR A 189 -5.53 -0.61 -1.23
CA THR A 189 -4.97 0.70 -1.52
C THR A 189 -5.88 1.45 -2.49
N LEU A 190 -6.18 2.70 -2.16
CA LEU A 190 -6.90 3.64 -3.00
C LEU A 190 -6.11 4.94 -3.04
N GLY A 191 -5.98 5.56 -4.21
CA GLY A 191 -5.21 6.79 -4.30
C GLY A 191 -5.47 7.61 -5.56
N GLY A 192 -4.86 8.79 -5.57
CA GLY A 192 -4.84 9.69 -6.71
C GLY A 192 -3.55 10.50 -6.77
N SER A 193 -3.10 10.79 -7.97
CA SER A 193 -1.90 11.61 -8.19
C SER A 193 -2.15 12.58 -9.33
N TRP A 194 -1.60 13.78 -9.23
CA TRP A 194 -1.61 14.75 -10.30
C TRP A 194 -0.17 15.11 -10.69
N LEU A 195 0.29 14.52 -11.79
CA LEU A 195 1.67 14.62 -12.25
C LEU A 195 1.80 15.68 -13.35
N TYR A 196 2.75 16.58 -13.20
CA TYR A 196 3.13 17.57 -14.21
C TYR A 196 4.33 17.05 -15.00
N ASN A 197 4.33 17.26 -16.31
CA ASN A 197 5.46 16.96 -17.18
C ASN A 197 6.55 18.04 -16.98
N LEU A 198 7.57 17.75 -16.18
CA LEU A 198 8.71 18.65 -15.95
C LEU A 198 9.68 18.62 -17.12
N THR A 199 9.88 17.42 -17.69
CA THR A 199 10.61 17.17 -18.94
C THR A 199 9.87 16.09 -19.72
N PRO A 200 10.24 15.82 -20.99
CA PRO A 200 9.64 14.70 -21.73
C PRO A 200 9.74 13.34 -21.04
N GLN A 201 10.72 13.15 -20.15
CA GLN A 201 10.99 11.89 -19.46
C GLN A 201 10.73 11.95 -17.95
N LEU A 202 10.43 13.12 -17.38
CA LEU A 202 10.27 13.28 -15.94
C LEU A 202 8.94 13.94 -15.62
N LYS A 203 8.13 13.21 -14.85
CA LYS A 203 6.84 13.68 -14.33
C LYS A 203 6.91 13.73 -12.81
N ALA A 204 6.41 14.78 -12.19
CA ALA A 204 6.32 14.85 -10.73
C ALA A 204 5.07 15.62 -10.29
N GLY A 205 4.56 15.29 -9.11
CA GLY A 205 3.43 16.00 -8.55
C GLY A 205 2.89 15.40 -7.27
N PRO A 206 1.82 16.01 -6.71
CA PRO A 206 1.21 15.56 -5.49
C PRO A 206 0.53 14.20 -5.67
N THR A 207 0.53 13.43 -4.59
CA THR A 207 -0.17 12.15 -4.46
C THR A 207 -0.88 12.08 -3.12
N LEU A 208 -2.02 11.39 -3.11
CA LEU A 208 -2.82 11.08 -1.92
C LEU A 208 -3.18 9.61 -1.96
N ASN A 209 -2.90 8.87 -0.88
CA ASN A 209 -3.22 7.46 -0.77
C ASN A 209 -3.91 7.13 0.55
N ILE A 210 -4.81 6.16 0.49
CA ILE A 210 -5.49 5.56 1.63
C ILE A 210 -5.21 4.06 1.59
N TYR A 211 -4.60 3.56 2.66
CA TYR A 211 -4.31 2.14 2.85
C TYR A 211 -5.28 1.59 3.89
N LEU A 212 -6.26 0.82 3.46
CA LEU A 212 -7.30 0.26 4.32
C LEU A 212 -6.90 -1.15 4.78
N PRO A 213 -6.93 -1.47 6.07
CA PRO A 213 -6.64 -2.80 6.60
C PRO A 213 -7.78 -3.78 6.28
N ALA A 214 -7.85 -4.26 5.04
CA ALA A 214 -8.93 -5.12 4.56
C ALA A 214 -9.09 -6.39 5.41
N GLY A 215 -7.96 -6.99 5.81
CA GLY A 215 -7.97 -8.14 6.71
C GLY A 215 -8.57 -7.85 8.07
N GLY A 216 -8.20 -6.71 8.69
CA GLY A 216 -8.77 -6.27 9.97
C GLY A 216 -10.26 -5.92 9.88
N LEU A 217 -10.67 -5.30 8.78
CA LEU A 217 -12.09 -4.98 8.54
C LEU A 217 -12.94 -6.24 8.36
N ILE A 218 -12.40 -7.27 7.71
CA ILE A 218 -13.10 -8.54 7.47
C ILE A 218 -13.15 -9.39 8.75
N SER A 219 -12.03 -9.52 9.47
CA SER A 219 -11.91 -10.40 10.62
C SER A 219 -12.48 -9.80 11.90
N ASP A 220 -12.13 -8.56 12.18
CA ASP A 220 -12.38 -7.91 13.48
C ASP A 220 -13.36 -6.74 13.36
N GLY A 221 -13.73 -6.34 12.14
CA GLY A 221 -14.55 -5.15 11.89
C GLY A 221 -13.83 -3.83 12.25
N SER A 222 -12.52 -3.86 12.37
CA SER A 222 -11.70 -2.75 12.86
C SER A 222 -10.92 -2.09 11.72
N ALA A 223 -10.90 -0.75 11.72
CA ALA A 223 -10.05 0.06 10.86
C ALA A 223 -8.69 0.40 11.50
N GLN A 224 -8.32 -0.31 12.58
CA GLN A 224 -7.02 -0.17 13.23
C GLN A 224 -5.89 -0.37 12.23
N ALA A 225 -4.93 0.54 12.23
CA ALA A 225 -3.80 0.56 11.30
C ALA A 225 -4.14 1.02 9.87
N MET A 226 -5.26 1.70 9.65
CA MET A 226 -5.48 2.46 8.41
C MET A 226 -4.43 3.55 8.29
N ILE A 227 -3.90 3.77 7.08
CA ILE A 227 -2.95 4.86 6.81
C ILE A 227 -3.57 5.80 5.78
N ILE A 228 -3.52 7.10 6.08
CA ILE A 228 -3.87 8.17 5.13
C ILE A 228 -2.59 8.97 4.91
N SER A 229 -2.12 9.04 3.68
CA SER A 229 -0.86 9.70 3.33
C SER A 229 -1.06 10.68 2.18
N ALA A 230 -0.27 11.76 2.22
CA ALA A 230 -0.16 12.73 1.15
C ALA A 230 1.32 13.07 0.95
N GLY A 231 1.74 13.20 -0.31
CA GLY A 231 3.15 13.40 -0.60
C GLY A 231 3.44 13.75 -2.04
N ILE A 232 4.61 13.37 -2.47
CA ILE A 232 5.11 13.64 -3.82
C ILE A 232 5.41 12.31 -4.51
N LYS A 233 4.96 12.19 -5.75
CA LYS A 233 5.27 11.10 -6.68
C LYS A 233 6.12 11.64 -7.83
N ILE A 234 7.16 10.88 -8.18
CA ILE A 234 8.06 11.14 -9.31
C ILE A 234 8.05 9.90 -10.20
N CYS A 235 7.87 10.10 -11.50
CA CYS A 235 7.91 9.05 -12.51
C CYS A 235 8.95 9.40 -13.59
N ARG A 236 9.77 8.40 -13.99
CA ARG A 236 10.80 8.56 -15.02
C ARG A 236 10.91 7.30 -15.87
#